data_49a0478f7d2c8fb690a7a9107e879f88
#
_entry.id   49a0478f7d2c8fb690a7a9107e879f88
#
_cell.length_a   1.000
_cell.length_b   1.000
_cell.length_c   1.000
_cell.angle_alpha   90.00
_cell.angle_beta   90.00
_cell.angle_gamma   90.00
#
_symmetry.space_group_name_H-M   'P 1'
#
loop_
_entity.id
_entity.type
_entity.pdbx_description
1 polymer ?
#
loop_
_entity_poly.entity_id
_entity_poly.type
_entity_poly.pdbx_seq_one_letter_code
_entity_poly.pdbx_strand_id
1 'polypeptide(L)'
;MKLAILNDRLEIRFNAWERIWSAHPGDLMSIPLQHIVAAIPEVATMHWDEWRAPGTYLPGTIKAGTFFTRAGCEFWYITPQSDHMTLDLNDGSFKRIVVNVDNSKRWVQEILSAQM
;
A
#
# COMPACT_ATOMS: atom_id res chain seq x y z
N MET A 1 9.53 4.89 -3.79
CA MET A 1 8.09 5.22 -3.76
C MET A 1 7.91 6.60 -3.15
N LYS A 2 7.16 7.45 -3.81
CA LYS A 2 6.92 8.80 -3.34
C LYS A 2 5.45 9.00 -3.05
N LEU A 3 5.16 9.63 -1.92
CA LEU A 3 3.79 9.93 -1.51
C LEU A 3 3.56 11.43 -1.56
N ALA A 4 2.32 11.80 -1.89
CA ALA A 4 1.88 13.19 -1.84
C ALA A 4 0.38 13.22 -1.52
N ILE A 5 -0.04 14.25 -0.82
CA ILE A 5 -1.46 14.51 -0.57
C ILE A 5 -1.82 15.74 -1.40
N LEU A 6 -2.63 15.56 -2.42
CA LEU A 6 -3.04 16.60 -3.34
C LEU A 6 -4.57 16.65 -3.40
N ASN A 7 -5.12 17.81 -3.02
CA ASN A 7 -6.57 17.98 -2.91
C ASN A 7 -7.12 16.95 -1.92
N ASP A 8 -8.06 16.13 -2.34
CA ASP A 8 -8.69 15.13 -1.49
C ASP A 8 -8.14 13.72 -1.73
N ARG A 9 -6.90 13.61 -2.25
CA ARG A 9 -6.34 12.33 -2.65
C ARG A 9 -4.95 12.12 -2.11
N LEU A 10 -4.65 10.87 -1.76
CA LEU A 10 -3.29 10.40 -1.52
C LEU A 10 -2.77 9.82 -2.83
N GLU A 11 -1.63 10.31 -3.29
CA GLU A 11 -0.98 9.79 -4.48
C GLU A 11 0.29 9.06 -4.11
N ILE A 12 0.42 7.84 -4.63
CA ILE A 12 1.61 7.01 -4.45
C ILE A 12 2.24 6.81 -5.83
N ARG A 13 3.46 7.33 -5.99
CA ARG A 13 4.16 7.25 -7.26
C ARG A 13 5.28 6.21 -7.17
N PHE A 14 5.30 5.30 -8.13
CA PHE A 14 6.26 4.20 -8.20
C PHE A 14 7.40 4.54 -9.14
N ASN A 15 8.64 4.15 -8.77
CA ASN A 15 9.76 4.19 -9.68
C ASN A 15 9.75 2.95 -10.59
N ALA A 16 10.72 2.88 -11.54
CA ALA A 16 10.75 1.80 -12.52
C ALA A 16 10.92 0.42 -11.87
N TRP A 17 11.77 0.31 -10.85
CA TRP A 17 12.00 -0.95 -10.15
C TRP A 17 10.77 -1.40 -9.38
N GLU A 18 10.08 -0.47 -8.72
CA GLU A 18 8.85 -0.76 -7.97
C GLU A 18 7.76 -1.27 -8.89
N ARG A 19 7.63 -0.70 -10.08
CA ARG A 19 6.67 -1.17 -11.09
C ARG A 19 6.98 -2.58 -11.55
N ILE A 20 8.28 -2.88 -11.79
CA ILE A 20 8.70 -4.21 -12.22
C ILE A 20 8.41 -5.25 -11.13
N TRP A 21 8.82 -5.00 -9.89
CA TRP A 21 8.66 -5.95 -8.80
C TRP A 21 7.19 -6.17 -8.43
N SER A 22 6.37 -5.13 -8.49
CA SER A 22 4.94 -5.24 -8.16
C SER A 22 4.08 -5.64 -9.35
N ALA A 23 4.63 -5.61 -10.57
CA ALA A 23 3.89 -5.80 -11.82
C ALA A 23 2.71 -4.82 -11.95
N HIS A 24 2.84 -3.62 -11.36
CA HIS A 24 1.82 -2.59 -11.44
C HIS A 24 1.88 -1.92 -12.82
N PRO A 25 0.75 -1.81 -13.53
CA PRO A 25 0.76 -1.32 -14.91
C PRO A 25 1.05 0.16 -15.07
N GLY A 26 0.88 0.96 -14.02
CA GLY A 26 1.14 2.40 -14.05
C GLY A 26 2.17 2.83 -13.05
N ASP A 27 2.58 4.09 -13.10
CA ASP A 27 3.53 4.66 -12.16
C ASP A 27 2.86 5.43 -11.02
N LEU A 28 1.54 5.51 -11.00
CA LEU A 28 0.78 6.29 -10.04
C LEU A 28 -0.43 5.51 -9.53
N MET A 29 -0.58 5.48 -8.21
CA MET A 29 -1.80 5.01 -7.57
C MET A 29 -2.43 6.19 -6.83
N SER A 30 -3.68 6.51 -7.14
CA SER A 30 -4.40 7.64 -6.55
C SER A 30 -5.58 7.13 -5.73
N ILE A 31 -5.62 7.52 -4.45
CA ILE A 31 -6.60 7.01 -3.49
C ILE A 31 -7.34 8.20 -2.89
N PRO A 32 -8.67 8.28 -3.07
CA PRO A 32 -9.45 9.31 -2.38
C PRO A 32 -9.29 9.16 -0.86
N LEU A 33 -8.97 10.24 -0.17
CA LEU A 33 -8.76 10.20 1.28
C LEU A 33 -9.98 9.68 2.03
N GLN A 34 -11.18 9.98 1.54
CA GLN A 34 -12.41 9.51 2.17
C GLN A 34 -12.60 7.99 2.08
N HIS A 35 -11.86 7.31 1.22
CA HIS A 35 -11.90 5.85 1.14
C HIS A 35 -11.00 5.17 2.18
N ILE A 36 -10.11 5.91 2.81
CA ILE A 36 -9.20 5.37 3.83
C ILE A 36 -9.91 5.34 5.17
N VAL A 37 -10.21 4.14 5.66
CA VAL A 37 -10.90 3.98 6.94
C VAL A 37 -9.94 3.81 8.10
N ALA A 38 -8.70 3.36 7.83
CA ALA A 38 -7.68 3.23 8.86
C ALA A 38 -6.30 3.34 8.22
N ALA A 39 -5.36 3.92 8.95
CA ALA A 39 -3.96 4.00 8.56
C ALA A 39 -3.11 3.69 9.78
N ILE A 40 -2.20 2.71 9.65
CA ILE A 40 -1.32 2.30 10.75
C ILE A 40 0.12 2.30 10.25
N PRO A 41 1.10 2.69 11.11
CA PRO A 41 2.51 2.80 10.72
C PRO A 41 3.26 1.48 10.87
N GLU A 42 2.66 0.39 10.44
CA GLU A 42 3.26 -0.94 10.57
C GLU A 42 2.69 -1.89 9.52
N VAL A 43 3.29 -3.07 9.40
CA VAL A 43 2.86 -4.09 8.46
C VAL A 43 1.64 -4.82 8.97
N ALA A 44 0.64 -5.00 8.12
CA ALA A 44 -0.52 -5.82 8.44
C ALA A 44 -0.13 -7.30 8.54
N THR A 45 -0.91 -8.07 9.31
CA THR A 45 -0.71 -9.51 9.43
C THR A 45 -0.99 -10.18 8.08
N MET A 46 -0.09 -11.08 7.67
CA MET A 46 -0.26 -11.89 6.47
C MET A 46 -1.20 -13.06 6.75
N HIS A 47 -2.00 -13.42 5.77
CA HIS A 47 -2.90 -14.57 5.84
C HIS A 47 -2.37 -15.71 4.98
N TRP A 48 -2.51 -16.94 5.45
CA TRP A 48 -2.07 -18.13 4.73
C TRP A 48 -2.92 -18.44 3.49
N ASP A 49 -4.14 -17.92 3.43
CA ASP A 49 -5.07 -18.14 2.33
C ASP A 49 -4.99 -17.04 1.26
N GLU A 50 -3.92 -16.27 1.26
CA GLU A 50 -3.70 -15.26 0.23
C GLU A 50 -3.39 -15.90 -1.11
N TRP A 51 -4.01 -15.36 -2.15
CA TRP A 51 -3.74 -15.72 -3.52
C TRP A 51 -3.04 -14.56 -4.21
N ARG A 52 -1.91 -14.85 -4.85
CA ARG A 52 -1.15 -13.81 -5.55
C ARG A 52 -1.57 -13.73 -7.01
N ALA A 53 -1.96 -12.52 -7.43
CA ALA A 53 -2.05 -12.13 -8.82
C ALA A 53 -0.65 -11.67 -9.29
N PRO A 54 -0.48 -10.81 -10.30
CA PRO A 54 0.86 -10.37 -10.70
C PRO A 54 1.66 -9.79 -9.54
N GLY A 55 2.90 -10.24 -9.40
CA GLY A 55 3.79 -9.74 -8.37
C GLY A 55 4.83 -10.76 -7.94
N THR A 56 5.55 -10.40 -6.88
CA THR A 56 6.66 -11.19 -6.36
C THR A 56 6.55 -11.34 -4.85
N TYR A 57 6.75 -12.57 -4.37
CA TYR A 57 6.87 -12.83 -2.95
C TYR A 57 8.07 -13.73 -2.70
N LEU A 58 9.11 -13.15 -2.10
CA LEU A 58 10.30 -13.87 -1.63
C LEU A 58 10.36 -13.70 -0.11
N PRO A 59 10.09 -14.75 0.67
CA PRO A 59 10.05 -14.65 2.14
C PRO A 59 11.35 -14.06 2.69
N GLY A 60 11.20 -13.06 3.59
CA GLY A 60 12.34 -12.38 4.18
C GLY A 60 13.02 -11.34 3.29
N THR A 61 12.60 -11.19 2.04
CA THR A 61 13.23 -10.27 1.09
C THR A 61 12.27 -9.24 0.55
N ILE A 62 11.21 -9.65 -0.13
CA ILE A 62 10.24 -8.73 -0.72
C ILE A 62 8.88 -9.39 -0.86
N LYS A 63 7.83 -8.63 -0.62
CA LYS A 63 6.46 -8.99 -1.00
C LYS A 63 5.91 -7.83 -1.80
N ALA A 64 5.66 -8.03 -3.08
CA ALA A 64 5.22 -6.98 -3.99
C ALA A 64 4.20 -7.52 -4.98
N GLY A 65 3.09 -6.82 -5.13
CA GLY A 65 2.06 -7.16 -6.09
C GLY A 65 0.67 -7.12 -5.53
N THR A 66 -0.27 -7.69 -6.29
CA THR A 66 -1.67 -7.78 -5.91
C THR A 66 -1.94 -9.18 -5.36
N PHE A 67 -2.56 -9.24 -4.19
CA PHE A 67 -2.88 -10.50 -3.52
C PHE A 67 -4.38 -10.57 -3.30
N PHE A 68 -4.98 -11.73 -3.58
CA PHE A 68 -6.39 -11.96 -3.33
C PHE A 68 -6.56 -12.69 -2.01
N THR A 69 -7.43 -12.17 -1.16
CA THR A 69 -7.78 -12.76 0.13
C THR A 69 -9.29 -12.93 0.22
N ARG A 70 -9.76 -13.59 1.27
CA ARG A 70 -11.20 -13.72 1.50
C ARG A 70 -11.88 -12.38 1.71
N ALA A 71 -11.14 -11.39 2.22
CA ALA A 71 -11.67 -10.05 2.44
C ALA A 71 -11.68 -9.19 1.16
N GLY A 72 -10.93 -9.57 0.14
CA GLY A 72 -10.82 -8.84 -1.12
C GLY A 72 -9.38 -8.73 -1.61
N CYS A 73 -9.14 -7.79 -2.50
CA CYS A 73 -7.80 -7.57 -3.05
C CYS A 73 -6.95 -6.70 -2.14
N GLU A 74 -5.66 -7.03 -2.07
CA GLU A 74 -4.68 -6.24 -1.33
C GLU A 74 -3.48 -5.95 -2.23
N PHE A 75 -2.94 -4.74 -2.14
CA PHE A 75 -1.70 -4.37 -2.80
C PHE A 75 -0.58 -4.28 -1.77
N TRP A 76 0.54 -4.94 -2.05
CA TRP A 76 1.69 -4.99 -1.16
C TRP A 76 2.96 -4.57 -1.90
N TYR A 77 3.78 -3.77 -1.26
CA TYR A 77 5.16 -3.52 -1.66
C TYR A 77 5.98 -3.25 -0.42
N ILE A 78 6.58 -4.29 0.15
CA ILE A 78 7.37 -4.18 1.37
C ILE A 78 8.70 -4.91 1.24
N THR A 79 9.72 -4.33 1.88
CA THR A 79 11.02 -4.95 2.10
C THR A 79 11.36 -4.84 3.60
N PRO A 80 12.20 -5.75 4.14
CA PRO A 80 12.38 -5.83 5.60
C PRO A 80 13.00 -4.61 6.28
N GLN A 81 13.80 -3.83 5.56
CA GLN A 81 14.62 -2.78 6.15
C GLN A 81 14.02 -1.38 6.05
N SER A 82 12.75 -1.28 5.75
CA SER A 82 12.07 0.01 5.59
C SER A 82 10.98 0.17 6.62
N ASP A 83 10.56 1.41 6.86
CA ASP A 83 9.32 1.67 7.54
C ASP A 83 8.16 1.24 6.66
N HIS A 84 7.08 0.83 7.26
CA HIS A 84 5.90 0.33 6.55
C HIS A 84 4.65 1.08 6.97
N MET A 85 3.68 1.13 6.06
CA MET A 85 2.37 1.71 6.35
C MET A 85 1.30 0.82 5.76
N THR A 86 0.24 0.57 6.53
CA THR A 86 -0.94 -0.16 6.08
C THR A 86 -2.12 0.78 6.04
N LEU A 87 -2.81 0.79 4.91
CA LEU A 87 -4.06 1.53 4.71
C LEU A 87 -5.19 0.54 4.50
N ASP A 88 -6.24 0.63 5.31
CA ASP A 88 -7.48 -0.12 5.10
C ASP A 88 -8.47 0.78 4.37
N LEU A 89 -9.08 0.26 3.33
CA LEU A 89 -9.96 1.01 2.44
C LEU A 89 -11.36 0.42 2.43
N ASN A 90 -12.36 1.28 2.27
CA ASN A 90 -13.76 0.84 2.26
C ASN A 90 -14.36 0.81 0.85
N ASP A 91 -13.63 1.30 -0.14
CA ASP A 91 -14.12 1.38 -1.51
C ASP A 91 -12.95 1.40 -2.47
N GLY A 92 -13.19 1.10 -3.75
CA GLY A 92 -12.16 1.09 -4.77
C GLY A 92 -11.64 -0.31 -5.06
N SER A 93 -10.50 -0.39 -5.76
CA SER A 93 -9.95 -1.65 -6.27
C SER A 93 -9.31 -2.52 -5.20
N PHE A 94 -8.85 -1.92 -4.12
CA PHE A 94 -8.14 -2.63 -3.05
C PHE A 94 -8.83 -2.43 -1.71
N LYS A 95 -8.85 -3.50 -0.91
CA LYS A 95 -9.30 -3.44 0.48
C LYS A 95 -8.19 -2.99 1.42
N ARG A 96 -6.95 -3.26 1.05
CA ARG A 96 -5.78 -2.92 1.86
C ARG A 96 -4.60 -2.61 0.97
N ILE A 97 -3.80 -1.64 1.40
CA ILE A 97 -2.55 -1.29 0.74
C ILE A 97 -1.45 -1.28 1.80
N VAL A 98 -0.39 -2.05 1.58
CA VAL A 98 0.76 -2.12 2.49
C VAL A 98 2.01 -1.77 1.71
N VAL A 99 2.69 -0.71 2.12
CA VAL A 99 3.81 -0.15 1.34
C VAL A 99 4.97 0.27 2.24
N ASN A 100 6.16 0.35 1.63
CA ASN A 100 7.31 0.99 2.27
C ASN A 100 7.12 2.50 2.25
N VAL A 101 7.25 3.13 3.41
CA VAL A 101 7.11 4.58 3.53
C VAL A 101 8.08 5.08 4.60
N ASP A 102 9.05 5.91 4.22
CA ASP A 102 9.91 6.55 5.20
C ASP A 102 9.08 7.46 6.09
N ASN A 103 9.36 7.42 7.40
CA ASN A 103 8.60 8.18 8.40
C ASN A 103 7.11 7.84 8.38
N SER A 104 6.79 6.55 8.44
CA SER A 104 5.41 6.07 8.34
C SER A 104 4.48 6.70 9.38
N LYS A 105 4.96 6.90 10.62
CA LYS A 105 4.15 7.54 11.66
C LYS A 105 3.74 8.96 11.27
N ARG A 106 4.65 9.70 10.66
CA ARG A 106 4.35 11.06 10.17
C ARG A 106 3.32 11.03 9.06
N TRP A 107 3.47 10.12 8.11
CA TRP A 107 2.52 10.01 7.00
C TRP A 107 1.13 9.60 7.47
N VAL A 108 1.05 8.69 8.44
CA VAL A 108 -0.23 8.33 9.05
C VAL A 108 -0.90 9.56 9.67
N GLN A 109 -0.13 10.36 10.40
CA GLN A 109 -0.67 11.59 10.99
C GLN A 109 -1.13 12.59 9.94
N GLU A 110 -0.36 12.76 8.88
CA GLU A 110 -0.73 13.68 7.79
C GLU A 110 -1.99 13.22 7.06
N ILE A 111 -2.14 11.92 6.82
CA ILE A 111 -3.35 11.37 6.21
C ILE A 111 -4.56 11.62 7.09
N LEU A 112 -4.46 11.29 8.38
CA LEU A 112 -5.57 11.48 9.31
C LEU A 112 -5.95 12.95 9.46
N SER A 113 -4.95 13.84 9.47
CA SER A 113 -5.21 15.30 9.52
C SER A 113 -5.89 15.80 8.25
N ALA A 114 -5.51 15.28 7.11
CA ALA A 114 -6.10 15.68 5.83
C ALA A 114 -7.54 15.20 5.64
N GLN A 115 -7.94 14.16 6.38
CA GLN A 115 -9.32 13.65 6.34
C GLN A 115 -10.31 14.50 7.15
N MET A 116 -9.79 15.34 8.01
CA MET A 116 -10.63 16.15 8.91
C MET A 116 -11.19 17.38 8.25
#